data_0d2a759856f18d6ae1e57ec1ebccbb17
#
_entry.id   0d2a759856f18d6ae1e57ec1ebccbb17
#
_cell.length_a   1.000
_cell.length_b   1.000
_cell.length_c   1.000
_cell.angle_alpha   90.00
_cell.angle_beta   90.00
_cell.angle_gamma   90.00
#
_symmetry.space_group_name_H-M   'P 1'
#
loop_
_entity.id
_entity.type
_entity.pdbx_description
1 polymer ?
#
loop_
_entity_poly.entity_id
_entity_poly.type
_entity_poly.pdbx_seq_one_letter_code
_entity_poly.pdbx_strand_id
1 'polypeptide(L)'
;MRPALRQRMQIVTKCGIKLVSPQRPGHAIKSYDTSAAHVRASVEASLRALRTDHIDLLLIHRPDALMDPRELAEVCAQLRTEGKVAHVGVSNHMPSQLALLHQHVPVVTNQIELSPLCLNALSDGTLD
;
A
#
# COMPACT_ATOMS: atom_id res chain seq x y z
N MET A 1 -11.82 -18.50 2.71
CA MET A 1 -12.09 -18.43 1.22
C MET A 1 -11.90 -19.83 0.62
N ARG A 2 -12.64 -20.20 -0.45
CA ARG A 2 -12.43 -21.50 -1.11
C ARG A 2 -11.08 -21.49 -1.86
N PRO A 3 -10.17 -22.47 -1.67
CA PRO A 3 -8.83 -22.43 -2.24
C PRO A 3 -8.81 -22.25 -3.77
N ALA A 4 -9.65 -22.98 -4.50
CA ALA A 4 -9.72 -22.90 -5.96
C ALA A 4 -10.19 -21.51 -6.46
N LEU A 5 -11.04 -20.80 -5.71
CA LEU A 5 -11.44 -19.44 -6.03
C LEU A 5 -10.29 -18.46 -5.75
N ARG A 6 -9.62 -18.62 -4.61
CA ARG A 6 -8.49 -17.76 -4.23
C ARG A 6 -7.37 -17.74 -5.27
N GLN A 7 -7.03 -18.89 -5.85
CA GLN A 7 -6.02 -19.01 -6.89
C GLN A 7 -6.37 -18.27 -8.20
N ARG A 8 -7.64 -17.95 -8.41
CA ARG A 8 -8.13 -17.22 -9.60
C ARG A 8 -8.37 -15.75 -9.35
N MET A 9 -8.14 -15.27 -8.14
CA MET A 9 -8.36 -13.87 -7.74
C MET A 9 -7.02 -13.18 -7.46
N GLN A 10 -6.96 -11.91 -7.82
CA GLN A 10 -5.91 -11.00 -7.35
C GLN A 10 -6.51 -10.12 -6.25
N ILE A 11 -5.95 -10.23 -5.05
CA ILE A 11 -6.38 -9.44 -3.90
C ILE A 11 -5.46 -8.24 -3.77
N VAL A 12 -6.06 -7.06 -3.86
CA VAL A 12 -5.37 -5.78 -3.65
C VAL A 12 -5.88 -5.16 -2.36
N THR A 13 -4.99 -4.76 -1.47
CA THR A 13 -5.32 -4.01 -0.24
C THR A 13 -4.37 -2.84 -0.06
N LYS A 14 -4.70 -1.96 0.88
CA LYS A 14 -3.94 -0.72 1.13
C LYS A 14 -3.56 -0.58 2.59
N CYS A 15 -2.41 0.06 2.84
CA CYS A 15 -1.95 0.46 4.18
C CYS A 15 -1.37 1.88 4.16
N GLY A 16 -0.94 2.39 5.31
CA GLY A 16 -0.28 3.69 5.43
C GLY A 16 -1.20 4.83 5.84
N ILE A 17 -2.48 4.56 6.15
CA ILE A 17 -3.38 5.57 6.73
C ILE A 17 -3.95 5.04 8.05
N LYS A 18 -3.81 5.82 9.12
CA LYS A 18 -4.51 5.65 10.38
C LYS A 18 -5.84 6.39 10.32
N LEU A 19 -6.92 5.64 10.08
CA LEU A 19 -8.26 6.20 10.05
C LEU A 19 -8.87 6.22 11.45
N VAL A 20 -9.57 7.30 11.77
CA VAL A 20 -10.41 7.35 12.98
C VAL A 20 -11.63 6.47 12.77
N SER A 21 -11.83 5.51 13.65
CA SER A 21 -13.04 4.66 13.62
C SER A 21 -13.30 4.04 14.98
N PRO A 22 -14.55 3.69 15.31
CA PRO A 22 -14.89 2.98 16.54
C PRO A 22 -14.13 1.65 16.72
N GLN A 23 -13.75 0.99 15.61
CA GLN A 23 -12.99 -0.26 15.62
C GLN A 23 -11.49 -0.05 15.85
N ARG A 24 -11.03 1.22 15.91
CA ARG A 24 -9.63 1.60 16.09
C ARG A 24 -9.51 2.76 17.10
N PRO A 25 -9.89 2.55 18.37
CA PRO A 25 -9.97 3.63 19.36
C PRO A 25 -8.63 4.32 19.66
N GLY A 26 -7.50 3.66 19.37
CA GLY A 26 -6.17 4.26 19.49
C GLY A 26 -5.84 5.31 18.40
N HIS A 27 -6.67 5.46 17.37
CA HIS A 27 -6.49 6.46 16.32
C HIS A 27 -7.34 7.71 16.61
N ALA A 28 -6.80 8.67 17.35
CA ALA A 28 -7.52 9.89 17.73
C ALA A 28 -7.71 10.87 16.55
N ILE A 29 -6.77 10.88 15.60
CA ILE A 29 -6.79 11.72 14.40
C ILE A 29 -6.43 10.91 13.16
N LYS A 30 -6.94 11.32 12.00
CA LYS A 30 -6.50 10.77 10.73
C LYS A 30 -5.06 11.21 10.47
N SER A 31 -4.15 10.26 10.28
CA SER A 31 -2.74 10.52 9.98
C SER A 31 -2.19 9.49 9.00
N TYR A 32 -1.04 9.81 8.41
CA TYR A 32 -0.28 8.86 7.60
C TYR A 32 0.75 8.17 8.50
N ASP A 33 1.04 6.90 8.22
CA ASP A 33 2.05 6.12 8.93
C ASP A 33 2.53 4.98 8.03
N THR A 34 3.75 5.11 7.56
CA THR A 34 4.42 4.12 6.72
C THR A 34 5.54 3.37 7.46
N SER A 35 5.58 3.49 8.80
CA SER A 35 6.53 2.73 9.63
C SER A 35 6.38 1.21 9.44
N ALA A 36 7.46 0.49 9.62
CA ALA A 36 7.47 -0.98 9.54
C ALA A 36 6.42 -1.64 10.43
N ALA A 37 6.25 -1.11 11.64
CA ALA A 37 5.26 -1.60 12.61
C ALA A 37 3.82 -1.45 12.09
N HIS A 38 3.48 -0.26 11.55
CA HIS A 38 2.14 -0.01 11.03
C HIS A 38 1.85 -0.81 9.74
N VAL A 39 2.81 -0.88 8.83
CA VAL A 39 2.67 -1.66 7.58
C VAL A 39 2.45 -3.13 7.91
N ARG A 40 3.28 -3.72 8.78
CA ARG A 40 3.14 -5.13 9.19
C ARG A 40 1.79 -5.39 9.86
N ALA A 41 1.40 -4.57 10.83
CA ALA A 41 0.11 -4.70 11.51
C ALA A 41 -1.08 -4.60 10.54
N SER A 42 -1.00 -3.73 9.53
CA SER A 42 -2.03 -3.56 8.51
C SER A 42 -2.15 -4.78 7.59
N VAL A 43 -1.01 -5.38 7.19
CA VAL A 43 -0.99 -6.63 6.41
C VAL A 43 -1.62 -7.77 7.21
N GLU A 44 -1.21 -7.97 8.46
CA GLU A 44 -1.76 -9.01 9.33
C GLU A 44 -3.27 -8.84 9.54
N ALA A 45 -3.74 -7.61 9.73
CA ALA A 45 -5.16 -7.30 9.85
C ALA A 45 -5.93 -7.62 8.56
N SER A 46 -5.34 -7.29 7.40
CA SER A 46 -5.93 -7.58 6.08
C SER A 46 -6.03 -9.08 5.82
N LEU A 47 -4.97 -9.84 6.10
CA LEU A 47 -4.96 -11.31 5.95
C LEU A 47 -6.05 -11.97 6.79
N ARG A 48 -6.18 -11.54 8.07
CA ARG A 48 -7.25 -12.04 8.96
C ARG A 48 -8.65 -11.69 8.45
N ALA A 49 -8.87 -10.42 8.08
CA ALA A 49 -10.18 -9.95 7.64
C ALA A 49 -10.63 -10.63 6.33
N LEU A 50 -9.70 -10.81 5.40
CA LEU A 50 -9.96 -11.43 4.10
C LEU A 50 -9.92 -12.98 4.15
N ARG A 51 -9.51 -13.55 5.28
CA ARG A 51 -9.34 -15.00 5.48
C ARG A 51 -8.49 -15.63 4.37
N THR A 52 -7.34 -15.04 4.13
CA THR A 52 -6.34 -15.48 3.14
C THR A 52 -4.96 -15.49 3.78
N ASP A 53 -4.06 -16.28 3.23
CA ASP A 53 -2.67 -16.39 3.65
C ASP A 53 -1.73 -15.41 2.95
N HIS A 54 -2.16 -14.84 1.81
CA HIS A 54 -1.36 -13.88 1.06
C HIS A 54 -2.21 -12.78 0.40
N ILE A 55 -1.54 -11.68 0.09
CA ILE A 55 -2.03 -10.52 -0.65
C ILE A 55 -1.23 -10.44 -1.95
N ASP A 56 -1.90 -10.35 -3.09
CA ASP A 56 -1.21 -10.27 -4.39
C ASP A 56 -0.56 -8.91 -4.59
N LEU A 57 -1.23 -7.83 -4.14
CA LEU A 57 -0.71 -6.47 -4.27
C LEU A 57 -1.05 -5.64 -3.02
N LEU A 58 -0.02 -5.16 -2.35
CA LEU A 58 -0.13 -4.18 -1.27
C LEU A 58 0.16 -2.78 -1.80
N LEU A 59 -0.78 -1.85 -1.63
CA LEU A 59 -0.59 -0.45 -2.02
C LEU A 59 -0.30 0.43 -0.79
N ILE A 60 0.73 1.28 -0.88
CA ILE A 60 0.86 2.43 0.03
C ILE A 60 -0.20 3.45 -0.37
N HIS A 61 -1.17 3.67 0.51
CA HIS A 61 -2.45 4.29 0.18
C HIS A 61 -2.34 5.75 -0.27
N ARG A 62 -1.40 6.50 0.32
CA ARG A 62 -1.10 7.91 0.00
C ARG A 62 0.38 8.19 0.28
N PRO A 63 0.96 9.20 -0.38
CA PRO A 63 2.28 9.70 0.01
C PRO A 63 2.29 10.12 1.48
N ASP A 64 3.32 9.72 2.20
CA ASP A 64 3.62 10.16 3.56
C ASP A 64 4.89 11.01 3.51
N ALA A 65 4.80 12.28 3.93
CA ALA A 65 5.93 13.20 3.92
C ALA A 65 7.05 12.80 4.91
N LEU A 66 6.73 11.97 5.89
CA LEU A 66 7.66 11.46 6.89
C LEU A 66 8.12 10.02 6.61
N MET A 67 7.78 9.48 5.44
CA MET A 67 8.18 8.13 5.04
C MET A 67 9.69 7.98 4.99
N ASP A 68 10.23 6.97 5.68
CA ASP A 68 11.58 6.47 5.43
C ASP A 68 11.50 5.36 4.36
N PRO A 69 12.01 5.61 3.14
CA PRO A 69 11.94 4.63 2.06
C PRO A 69 12.75 3.36 2.33
N ARG A 70 13.78 3.42 3.18
CA ARG A 70 14.61 2.26 3.54
C ARG A 70 13.86 1.36 4.52
N GLU A 71 13.27 1.93 5.58
CA GLU A 71 12.45 1.17 6.53
C GLU A 71 11.28 0.50 5.81
N LEU A 72 10.61 1.23 4.91
CA LEU A 72 9.52 0.69 4.10
C LEU A 72 10.01 -0.45 3.18
N ALA A 73 11.19 -0.31 2.55
CA ALA A 73 11.78 -1.36 1.72
C ALA A 73 12.06 -2.63 2.51
N GLU A 74 12.64 -2.49 3.69
CA GLU A 74 12.97 -3.63 4.56
C GLU A 74 11.72 -4.40 4.98
N VAL A 75 10.67 -3.73 5.45
CA VAL A 75 9.43 -4.41 5.84
C VAL A 75 8.72 -5.06 4.65
N CYS A 76 8.73 -4.42 3.49
CA CYS A 76 8.18 -5.00 2.26
C CYS A 76 8.95 -6.25 1.83
N ALA A 77 10.28 -6.23 1.88
CA ALA A 77 11.13 -7.39 1.57
C ALA A 77 10.86 -8.56 2.53
N GLN A 78 10.73 -8.28 3.84
CA GLN A 78 10.38 -9.28 4.84
C GLN A 78 9.01 -9.91 4.55
N LEU A 79 7.98 -9.10 4.31
CA LEU A 79 6.62 -9.59 4.01
C LEU A 79 6.56 -10.42 2.74
N ARG A 80 7.39 -10.10 1.74
CA ARG A 80 7.54 -10.91 0.52
C ARG A 80 8.23 -12.24 0.81
N THR A 81 9.30 -12.24 1.59
CA THR A 81 10.01 -13.46 1.99
C THR A 81 9.11 -14.38 2.83
N GLU A 82 8.25 -13.81 3.66
CA GLU A 82 7.24 -14.54 4.43
C GLU A 82 6.08 -15.06 3.55
N GLY A 83 6.03 -14.72 2.26
CA GLY A 83 4.95 -15.09 1.34
C GLY A 83 3.63 -14.38 1.60
N LYS A 84 3.61 -13.35 2.44
CA LYS A 84 2.39 -12.61 2.83
C LYS A 84 1.97 -11.56 1.81
N VAL A 85 2.93 -11.01 1.06
CA VAL A 85 2.72 -9.99 0.02
C VAL A 85 3.53 -10.39 -1.21
N ALA A 86 2.89 -10.48 -2.37
CA ALA A 86 3.59 -10.81 -3.61
C ALA A 86 4.23 -9.58 -4.24
N HIS A 87 3.48 -8.49 -4.36
CA HIS A 87 3.91 -7.24 -5.01
C HIS A 87 3.56 -6.02 -4.17
N VAL A 88 4.35 -4.95 -4.35
CA VAL A 88 4.13 -3.64 -3.71
C VAL A 88 3.85 -2.60 -4.79
N GLY A 89 2.87 -1.76 -4.53
CA GLY A 89 2.52 -0.60 -5.35
C GLY A 89 2.25 0.62 -4.48
N VAL A 90 1.86 1.69 -5.11
CA VAL A 90 1.51 2.95 -4.45
C VAL A 90 0.17 3.47 -4.97
N SER A 91 -0.37 4.51 -4.32
CA SER A 91 -1.59 5.17 -4.78
C SER A 91 -1.43 6.68 -4.68
N ASN A 92 -1.69 7.38 -5.79
CA ASN A 92 -1.62 8.83 -5.93
C ASN A 92 -0.27 9.44 -5.49
N HIS A 93 0.84 8.75 -5.81
CA HIS A 93 2.18 9.32 -5.67
C HIS A 93 2.52 10.14 -6.90
N MET A 94 3.16 11.29 -6.68
CA MET A 94 3.71 12.09 -7.77
C MET A 94 4.95 11.38 -8.37
N PRO A 95 5.33 11.69 -9.63
CA PRO A 95 6.48 11.06 -10.29
C PRO A 95 7.77 11.09 -9.47
N SER A 96 8.08 12.23 -8.84
CA SER A 96 9.29 12.38 -8.00
C SER A 96 9.25 11.50 -6.74
N GLN A 97 8.08 11.36 -6.11
CA GLN A 97 7.88 10.49 -4.94
C GLN A 97 7.99 9.02 -5.33
N LEU A 98 7.41 8.67 -6.47
CA LEU A 98 7.52 7.32 -7.02
C LEU A 98 8.96 6.98 -7.37
N ALA A 99 9.68 7.88 -8.05
CA ALA A 99 11.08 7.69 -8.42
C ALA A 99 11.99 7.50 -7.18
N LEU A 100 11.76 8.27 -6.11
CA LEU A 100 12.48 8.09 -4.85
C LEU A 100 12.22 6.71 -4.25
N LEU A 101 10.96 6.32 -4.13
CA LEU A 101 10.60 5.04 -3.52
C LEU A 101 11.07 3.86 -4.36
N HIS A 102 10.99 3.95 -5.68
CA HIS A 102 11.37 2.88 -6.60
C HIS A 102 12.87 2.52 -6.53
N GLN A 103 13.73 3.44 -6.04
CA GLN A 103 15.14 3.14 -5.78
C GLN A 103 15.34 2.13 -4.65
N HIS A 104 14.38 1.97 -3.77
CA HIS A 104 14.46 1.10 -2.58
C HIS A 104 13.47 -0.07 -2.63
N VAL A 105 12.28 0.15 -3.20
CA VAL A 105 11.20 -0.85 -3.30
C VAL A 105 10.85 -1.04 -4.77
N PRO A 106 10.81 -2.27 -5.30
CA PRO A 106 10.32 -2.52 -6.65
C PRO A 106 8.80 -2.28 -6.69
N VAL A 107 8.41 -1.03 -6.98
CA VAL A 107 7.01 -0.61 -7.11
C VAL A 107 6.49 -1.06 -8.49
N VAL A 108 5.41 -1.86 -8.51
CA VAL A 108 4.86 -2.42 -9.75
C VAL A 108 3.73 -1.59 -10.35
N THR A 109 3.12 -0.68 -9.58
CA THR A 109 2.00 0.15 -10.04
C THR A 109 1.82 1.39 -9.16
N ASN A 110 1.28 2.45 -9.76
CA ASN A 110 0.74 3.62 -9.06
C ASN A 110 -0.75 3.72 -9.39
N GLN A 111 -1.62 3.47 -8.42
CA GLN A 111 -3.06 3.61 -8.60
C GLN A 111 -3.44 5.08 -8.47
N ILE A 112 -3.76 5.72 -9.58
CA ILE A 112 -4.08 7.15 -9.64
C ILE A 112 -5.59 7.40 -9.63
N GLU A 113 -5.98 8.58 -9.15
CA GLU A 113 -7.31 9.13 -9.35
C GLU A 113 -7.36 9.83 -10.71
N LEU A 114 -8.24 9.35 -11.59
CA LEU A 114 -8.50 9.97 -12.89
C LEU A 114 -10.00 10.01 -13.13
N SER A 115 -10.55 11.20 -13.33
CA SER A 115 -11.97 11.42 -13.61
C SER A 115 -12.16 12.70 -14.40
N PRO A 116 -13.35 12.98 -14.97
CA PRO A 116 -13.64 14.27 -15.62
C PRO A 116 -13.43 15.51 -14.72
N LEU A 117 -13.41 15.31 -13.39
CA LEU A 117 -13.19 16.37 -12.39
C LEU A 117 -11.79 16.34 -11.77
N CYS A 118 -10.96 15.34 -12.07
CA CYS A 118 -9.59 15.19 -11.57
C CYS A 118 -8.68 14.75 -12.71
N LEU A 119 -8.03 15.73 -13.35
CA LEU A 119 -7.17 15.53 -14.52
C LEU A 119 -5.68 15.74 -14.22
N ASN A 120 -5.30 15.86 -12.95
CA ASN A 120 -3.93 16.20 -12.55
C ASN A 120 -2.90 15.24 -13.16
N ALA A 121 -3.21 13.95 -13.20
CA ALA A 121 -2.31 12.93 -13.75
C ALA A 121 -1.97 13.11 -15.25
N LEU A 122 -2.76 13.90 -15.99
CA LEU A 122 -2.50 14.25 -17.40
C LEU A 122 -1.54 15.45 -17.55
N SER A 123 -1.30 16.19 -16.46
CA SER A 123 -0.53 17.45 -16.51
C SER A 123 0.69 17.47 -15.58
N ASP A 124 0.80 16.51 -14.65
CA ASP A 124 1.88 16.46 -13.66
C ASP A 124 2.99 15.46 -13.99
N GLY A 125 2.95 14.84 -15.17
CA GLY A 125 3.91 13.85 -15.63
C GLY A 125 3.68 12.43 -15.09
N THR A 126 2.54 12.19 -14.42
CA THR A 126 2.24 10.86 -13.86
C THR A 126 2.00 9.81 -14.95
N LEU A 127 1.49 10.22 -16.12
CA LEU A 127 1.20 9.36 -17.26
C LEU A 127 2.25 9.41 -18.38
N ASP A 128 3.33 10.17 -18.20
CA ASP A 128 4.47 10.21 -19.10
C ASP A 128 5.45 9.07 -18.75
#